data_de1167fed82fb463ba35b0351c1d0627
#
_entry.id   de1167fed82fb463ba35b0351c1d0627
#
_cell.length_a   1.000
_cell.length_b   1.000
_cell.length_c   1.000
_cell.angle_alpha   90.00
_cell.angle_beta   90.00
_cell.angle_gamma   90.00
#
_symmetry.space_group_name_H-M   'P 1'
#
loop_
_entity.id
_entity.type
_entity.pdbx_description
1 polymer ?
#
loop_
_entity_poly.entity_id
_entity_poly.type
_entity_poly.pdbx_seq_one_letter_code
_entity_poly.pdbx_strand_id
1 'polypeptide(L)'
;MTTPLPAQADPSPVLRTLSPALRGLERSLRGWLDGPHRYPLSAIHHAALEGLATDLRRQSDALDVDRPLLVVMLMGGTGVGKSTLLNALAGGTIAAASFTRPTTRDPVVYYHESVRPDRLDPALRHCRLVSHDRPSLAQKILVDTPDVDSNDLTNRDKLLRLLPVADVVLYVGSQEKYHDQLVWELFLQQRKRRAFAFVLNKWDRCLHASATGVRPDEDLLHDLESEGFESPLLFRTCAQLWVDRASGNGNDIQPPEGEQFRDLLGWLEQGLSRLEIEAIKARGVSQLLAGVKQALTEAAPPDLAEVAARTRAAWGRPLAEEATATADVLVNTLEPYQREIEQHFALEGQRRFRGLMQWYLQLVTRAKYVGSSFRSRIPFVSRAVGGGEKADTPATWDLTLFTGACTDVAANRQLDARSKALANRLLVEADTQGFPLAVLSDPVEGLAKLDWRQRWARALTEVLDHVEKQWTRPTGARRLVQTVLVFLADWVPPLALLAALFNLLWRVFDPQGKGYQVHWLDALLPLVVLLVVLIILQILIHLLLPLRWNAIRDEFHRQLDGRVREELEAVYLAAPTDLADRLREERKRVEKIAEEAAEVATWLHRREQSASVAGLYGS
;
A
#
# COMPACT_ATOMS: atom_id res chain seq x y z
N MET A 1 52.18 45.13 -26.31
CA MET A 1 51.07 44.49 -27.06
C MET A 1 50.55 43.34 -26.18
N THR A 2 49.53 43.63 -25.41
CA THR A 2 48.86 42.67 -24.55
C THR A 2 47.91 41.84 -25.40
N THR A 3 48.22 40.55 -25.56
CA THR A 3 47.35 39.58 -26.22
C THR A 3 46.02 39.50 -25.42
N PRO A 4 44.83 39.64 -26.03
CA PRO A 4 43.59 39.52 -25.31
C PRO A 4 43.44 38.08 -24.83
N LEU A 5 43.09 37.90 -23.55
CA LEU A 5 42.62 36.65 -22.98
C LEU A 5 41.50 36.08 -23.85
N PRO A 6 41.50 34.76 -24.13
CA PRO A 6 40.43 34.15 -24.90
C PRO A 6 39.10 34.40 -24.19
N ALA A 7 38.13 34.84 -24.98
CA ALA A 7 36.78 35.13 -24.55
C ALA A 7 36.23 34.01 -23.65
N GLN A 8 35.71 34.39 -22.50
CA GLN A 8 35.03 33.50 -21.59
C GLN A 8 33.90 32.80 -22.36
N ALA A 9 34.09 31.53 -22.67
CA ALA A 9 33.04 30.72 -23.27
C ALA A 9 31.82 30.70 -22.34
N ASP A 10 30.65 31.06 -22.89
CA ASP A 10 29.38 31.06 -22.16
C ASP A 10 29.14 29.73 -21.41
N PRO A 11 28.53 29.78 -20.23
CA PRO A 11 28.20 28.58 -19.44
C PRO A 11 27.31 27.68 -20.29
N SER A 12 27.54 26.35 -20.26
CA SER A 12 26.73 25.36 -20.99
C SER A 12 25.26 25.45 -20.56
N PRO A 13 24.35 25.93 -21.43
CA PRO A 13 22.94 26.06 -21.05
C PRO A 13 22.30 24.69 -20.82
N VAL A 14 22.89 23.65 -21.36
CA VAL A 14 22.36 22.27 -21.37
C VAL A 14 22.40 21.61 -20.01
N LEU A 15 23.53 21.64 -19.30
CA LEU A 15 23.65 21.00 -17.99
C LEU A 15 22.86 21.74 -16.91
N ARG A 16 22.67 23.07 -17.06
CA ARG A 16 21.82 23.86 -16.17
C ARG A 16 20.33 23.48 -16.26
N THR A 17 19.84 23.09 -17.44
CA THR A 17 18.44 22.65 -17.60
C THR A 17 18.17 21.32 -16.95
N LEU A 18 19.21 20.50 -16.69
CA LEU A 18 19.07 19.20 -16.02
C LEU A 18 18.85 19.30 -14.53
N SER A 19 19.50 20.25 -13.84
CA SER A 19 19.40 20.37 -12.39
C SER A 19 17.94 20.49 -11.91
N PRO A 20 17.06 21.34 -12.48
CA PRO A 20 15.64 21.38 -12.09
C PRO A 20 14.90 20.06 -12.36
N ALA A 21 15.20 19.38 -13.47
CA ALA A 21 14.57 18.11 -13.81
C ALA A 21 14.95 17.00 -12.80
N LEU A 22 16.24 16.89 -12.47
CA LEU A 22 16.71 15.94 -11.47
C LEU A 22 16.14 16.22 -10.07
N ARG A 23 16.03 17.51 -9.67
CA ARG A 23 15.37 17.90 -8.42
C ARG A 23 13.86 17.59 -8.43
N GLY A 24 13.23 17.70 -9.59
CA GLY A 24 11.83 17.29 -9.79
C GLY A 24 11.66 15.80 -9.54
N LEU A 25 12.47 14.97 -10.20
CA LEU A 25 12.48 13.51 -10.03
C LEU A 25 12.81 13.09 -8.60
N GLU A 26 13.80 13.72 -7.97
CA GLU A 26 14.16 13.43 -6.57
C GLU A 26 12.98 13.70 -5.63
N ARG A 27 12.29 14.84 -5.80
CA ARG A 27 11.11 15.18 -4.98
C ARG A 27 9.95 14.22 -5.23
N SER A 28 9.70 13.84 -6.48
CA SER A 28 8.66 12.86 -6.83
C SER A 28 8.97 11.49 -6.23
N LEU A 29 10.22 11.04 -6.31
CA LEU A 29 10.68 9.77 -5.74
C LEU A 29 10.58 9.76 -4.21
N ARG A 30 11.08 10.82 -3.52
CA ARG A 30 10.93 10.94 -2.06
C ARG A 30 9.48 11.04 -1.64
N GLY A 31 8.68 11.86 -2.33
CA GLY A 31 7.25 11.96 -2.03
C GLY A 31 6.51 10.63 -2.15
N TRP A 32 6.95 9.73 -3.01
CA TRP A 32 6.44 8.37 -3.08
C TRP A 32 7.00 7.48 -1.95
N LEU A 33 8.32 7.54 -1.68
CA LEU A 33 8.96 6.76 -0.62
C LEU A 33 8.44 7.11 0.79
N ASP A 34 8.24 8.39 1.07
CA ASP A 34 7.73 8.89 2.36
C ASP A 34 6.19 8.78 2.47
N GLY A 35 5.51 8.46 1.36
CA GLY A 35 4.06 8.32 1.31
C GLY A 35 3.54 7.05 1.98
N PRO A 36 2.26 6.98 2.29
CA PRO A 36 1.64 5.78 2.85
C PRO A 36 1.61 4.68 1.78
N HIS A 37 2.62 3.84 1.75
CA HIS A 37 2.69 2.69 0.85
C HIS A 37 1.65 1.65 1.23
N ARG A 38 0.88 1.20 0.25
CA ARG A 38 -0.13 0.15 0.42
C ARG A 38 0.40 -1.22 0.02
N TYR A 39 1.41 -1.24 -0.83
CA TYR A 39 2.17 -2.44 -1.15
C TYR A 39 3.51 -2.40 -0.41
N PRO A 40 3.82 -3.39 0.43
CA PRO A 40 5.02 -3.37 1.25
C PRO A 40 6.28 -3.47 0.37
N LEU A 41 7.13 -2.45 0.45
CA LEU A 41 8.46 -2.49 -0.14
C LEU A 41 9.39 -3.37 0.71
N SER A 42 10.19 -4.21 0.07
CA SER A 42 11.27 -4.89 0.77
C SER A 42 12.30 -3.88 1.29
N ALA A 43 12.97 -4.19 2.40
CA ALA A 43 14.02 -3.35 2.95
C ALA A 43 15.15 -3.07 1.93
N ILE A 44 15.42 -4.04 1.05
CA ILE A 44 16.44 -3.93 -0.02
C ILE A 44 15.99 -2.91 -1.07
N HIS A 45 14.74 -3.00 -1.56
CA HIS A 45 14.22 -2.04 -2.54
C HIS A 45 14.12 -0.63 -1.97
N HIS A 46 13.67 -0.50 -0.72
CA HIS A 46 13.59 0.80 -0.04
C HIS A 46 14.98 1.44 0.06
N ALA A 47 15.99 0.73 0.56
CA ALA A 47 17.36 1.23 0.69
C ALA A 47 17.98 1.59 -0.67
N ALA A 48 17.73 0.79 -1.71
CA ALA A 48 18.20 1.06 -3.07
C ALA A 48 17.59 2.36 -3.63
N LEU A 49 16.28 2.55 -3.47
CA LEU A 49 15.58 3.75 -3.94
C LEU A 49 15.97 5.01 -3.16
N GLU A 50 16.20 4.91 -1.84
CA GLU A 50 16.74 6.01 -1.03
C GLU A 50 18.15 6.41 -1.47
N GLY A 51 19.00 5.42 -1.76
CA GLY A 51 20.33 5.65 -2.33
C GLY A 51 20.26 6.40 -3.66
N LEU A 52 19.37 5.97 -4.56
CA LEU A 52 19.16 6.61 -5.85
C LEU A 52 18.59 8.04 -5.72
N ALA A 53 17.68 8.29 -4.79
CA ALA A 53 17.18 9.63 -4.51
C ALA A 53 18.29 10.56 -4.00
N THR A 54 19.17 10.04 -3.16
CA THR A 54 20.34 10.77 -2.66
C THR A 54 21.33 11.09 -3.78
N ASP A 55 21.57 10.13 -4.69
CA ASP A 55 22.44 10.33 -5.85
C ASP A 55 21.84 11.32 -6.85
N LEU A 56 20.51 11.31 -7.09
CA LEU A 56 19.82 12.31 -7.91
C LEU A 56 20.04 13.74 -7.37
N ARG A 57 19.89 13.91 -6.06
CA ARG A 57 20.14 15.20 -5.41
C ARG A 57 21.57 15.63 -5.57
N ARG A 58 22.53 14.73 -5.31
CA ARG A 58 23.97 14.99 -5.45
C ARG A 58 24.33 15.41 -6.88
N GLN A 59 23.83 14.70 -7.88
CA GLN A 59 24.07 15.04 -9.28
C GLN A 59 23.42 16.38 -9.66
N SER A 60 22.21 16.65 -9.17
CA SER A 60 21.56 17.95 -9.38
C SER A 60 22.37 19.10 -8.83
N ASP A 61 22.88 18.96 -7.60
CA ASP A 61 23.70 20.00 -6.95
C ASP A 61 25.05 20.19 -7.65
N ALA A 62 25.66 19.11 -8.15
CA ALA A 62 26.90 19.15 -8.92
C ALA A 62 26.76 19.81 -10.28
N LEU A 63 25.55 19.78 -10.89
CA LEU A 63 25.25 20.41 -12.19
C LEU A 63 24.73 21.85 -12.05
N ASP A 64 24.36 22.28 -10.85
CA ASP A 64 23.86 23.65 -10.57
C ASP A 64 25.00 24.67 -10.41
N VAL A 65 26.07 24.50 -11.18
CA VAL A 65 27.24 25.38 -11.18
C VAL A 65 27.57 25.85 -12.60
N ASP A 66 28.16 27.06 -12.68
CA ASP A 66 28.51 27.66 -13.98
C ASP A 66 29.53 26.83 -14.78
N ARG A 67 30.37 26.10 -14.06
CA ARG A 67 31.39 25.22 -14.62
C ARG A 67 31.40 23.91 -13.88
N PRO A 68 30.94 22.82 -14.49
CA PRO A 68 30.94 21.51 -13.84
C PRO A 68 32.38 21.07 -13.59
N LEU A 69 32.64 20.61 -12.38
CA LEU A 69 33.92 20.05 -11.98
C LEU A 69 33.94 18.55 -12.29
N LEU A 70 35.01 18.09 -12.92
CA LEU A 70 35.22 16.67 -13.17
C LEU A 70 36.03 16.08 -12.02
N VAL A 71 35.49 15.08 -11.36
CA VAL A 71 36.16 14.36 -10.28
C VAL A 71 36.86 13.12 -10.85
N VAL A 72 38.18 13.10 -10.82
CA VAL A 72 39.03 12.01 -11.25
C VAL A 72 39.60 11.32 -10.00
N MET A 73 39.23 10.07 -9.79
CA MET A 73 39.57 9.30 -8.61
C MET A 73 40.58 8.22 -8.93
N LEU A 74 41.69 8.13 -8.17
CA LEU A 74 42.64 7.06 -8.28
C LEU A 74 42.17 5.86 -7.45
N MET A 75 41.99 4.70 -8.06
CA MET A 75 41.57 3.45 -7.45
C MET A 75 42.59 2.32 -7.72
N GLY A 76 42.89 1.53 -6.75
CA GLY A 76 43.82 0.42 -6.90
C GLY A 76 44.19 -0.20 -5.56
N GLY A 77 44.87 -1.32 -5.61
CA GLY A 77 45.35 -2.05 -4.42
C GLY A 77 46.48 -1.33 -3.65
N THR A 78 46.84 -1.92 -2.51
CA THR A 78 47.93 -1.43 -1.68
C THR A 78 49.26 -1.56 -2.42
N GLY A 79 50.04 -0.46 -2.43
CA GLY A 79 51.39 -0.46 -2.95
C GLY A 79 51.51 -0.36 -4.48
N VAL A 80 50.41 -0.18 -5.25
CA VAL A 80 50.47 0.05 -6.70
C VAL A 80 51.03 1.43 -7.07
N GLY A 81 51.09 2.37 -6.09
CA GLY A 81 51.71 3.68 -6.26
C GLY A 81 50.70 4.82 -6.60
N LYS A 82 49.45 4.75 -6.14
CA LYS A 82 48.41 5.80 -6.32
C LYS A 82 48.88 7.17 -5.83
N SER A 83 49.35 7.24 -4.58
CA SER A 83 49.83 8.51 -3.99
C SER A 83 51.09 9.01 -4.67
N THR A 84 51.99 8.12 -5.13
CA THR A 84 53.14 8.48 -5.96
C THR A 84 52.71 9.05 -7.30
N LEU A 85 51.70 8.44 -7.93
CA LEU A 85 51.13 8.93 -9.19
C LEU A 85 50.48 10.31 -9.01
N LEU A 86 49.69 10.52 -7.90
CA LEU A 86 49.17 11.83 -7.59
C LEU A 86 50.25 12.88 -7.39
N ASN A 87 51.33 12.54 -6.66
CA ASN A 87 52.48 13.45 -6.47
C ASN A 87 53.17 13.79 -7.81
N ALA A 88 53.34 12.80 -8.69
CA ALA A 88 53.90 13.03 -10.02
C ALA A 88 53.02 13.96 -10.86
N LEU A 89 51.66 13.74 -10.85
CA LEU A 89 50.68 14.58 -11.54
C LEU A 89 50.66 16.00 -10.98
N ALA A 90 50.82 16.16 -9.67
CA ALA A 90 50.89 17.46 -8.99
C ALA A 90 52.23 18.20 -9.25
N GLY A 91 53.27 17.49 -9.64
CA GLY A 91 54.63 18.03 -9.78
C GLY A 91 55.29 18.33 -8.43
N GLY A 92 54.83 17.68 -7.35
CA GLY A 92 55.41 17.87 -6.00
C GLY A 92 54.80 16.88 -4.98
N THR A 93 55.40 16.80 -3.80
CA THR A 93 54.95 15.88 -2.75
C THR A 93 53.74 16.46 -1.99
N ILE A 94 52.55 16.08 -2.38
CA ILE A 94 51.27 16.49 -1.76
C ILE A 94 50.62 15.36 -0.97
N ALA A 95 50.82 14.11 -1.33
CA ALA A 95 50.33 12.93 -0.65
C ALA A 95 51.48 12.15 0.00
N ALA A 96 51.23 11.53 1.14
CA ALA A 96 52.24 10.72 1.81
C ALA A 96 52.46 9.42 1.00
N ALA A 97 53.63 9.29 0.41
CA ALA A 97 54.07 8.08 -0.23
C ALA A 97 55.14 7.43 0.67
N SER A 98 54.89 6.25 1.24
CA SER A 98 55.80 5.55 2.10
C SER A 98 55.88 4.06 1.75
N PHE A 99 57.01 3.45 2.02
CA PHE A 99 57.20 2.00 1.85
C PHE A 99 56.59 1.17 2.99
N THR A 100 56.17 1.82 4.09
CA THR A 100 55.50 1.16 5.23
C THR A 100 53.98 1.13 5.04
N ARG A 101 53.36 -0.03 5.11
CA ARG A 101 51.88 -0.24 4.89
C ARG A 101 51.10 -0.07 6.19
N PRO A 102 49.86 0.47 6.19
CA PRO A 102 49.13 1.16 5.10
C PRO A 102 49.61 2.61 4.94
N THR A 103 49.71 3.08 3.67
CA THR A 103 50.38 4.34 3.33
C THR A 103 49.46 5.56 3.46
N THR A 104 48.19 5.44 3.06
CA THR A 104 47.26 6.58 3.02
C THR A 104 46.07 6.32 3.96
N ARG A 105 46.06 6.95 5.13
CA ARG A 105 44.93 6.87 6.07
C ARG A 105 43.78 7.81 5.71
N ASP A 106 44.09 9.01 5.21
CA ASP A 106 43.11 10.01 4.83
C ASP A 106 43.20 10.31 3.34
N PRO A 107 42.07 10.28 2.60
CA PRO A 107 42.05 10.62 1.18
C PRO A 107 42.54 12.04 0.96
N VAL A 108 43.24 12.28 -0.16
CA VAL A 108 43.76 13.60 -0.55
C VAL A 108 42.98 14.10 -1.75
N VAL A 109 42.48 15.32 -1.68
CA VAL A 109 41.76 15.99 -2.75
C VAL A 109 42.63 17.15 -3.27
N TYR A 110 43.06 17.06 -4.51
CA TYR A 110 43.87 18.07 -5.20
C TYR A 110 42.97 18.86 -6.15
N TYR A 111 42.79 20.16 -5.89
CA TYR A 111 41.84 21.00 -6.60
C TYR A 111 42.37 22.41 -6.85
N HIS A 112 41.82 23.08 -7.87
CA HIS A 112 42.26 24.44 -8.22
C HIS A 112 41.75 25.49 -7.21
N GLU A 113 42.59 26.47 -6.85
CA GLU A 113 42.30 27.49 -5.86
C GLU A 113 41.07 28.38 -6.16
N SER A 114 40.67 28.47 -7.45
CA SER A 114 39.45 29.17 -7.85
C SER A 114 38.16 28.44 -7.38
N VAL A 115 38.25 27.17 -6.98
CA VAL A 115 37.15 26.39 -6.47
C VAL A 115 37.02 26.58 -4.98
N ARG A 116 35.94 27.13 -4.50
CA ARG A 116 35.70 27.28 -3.09
C ARG A 116 35.39 25.94 -2.42
N PRO A 117 35.99 25.62 -1.27
CA PRO A 117 35.79 24.34 -0.57
C PRO A 117 34.31 24.02 -0.26
N ASP A 118 33.48 25.05 -0.03
CA ASP A 118 32.05 24.90 0.24
C ASP A 118 31.23 24.43 -1.00
N ARG A 119 31.82 24.50 -2.20
CA ARG A 119 31.23 23.99 -3.44
C ARG A 119 31.64 22.56 -3.79
N LEU A 120 32.59 21.98 -3.05
CA LEU A 120 32.94 20.57 -3.19
C LEU A 120 31.81 19.69 -2.65
N ASP A 121 31.67 18.48 -3.18
CA ASP A 121 30.75 17.50 -2.61
C ASP A 121 31.04 17.29 -1.13
N PRO A 122 30.02 17.14 -0.27
CA PRO A 122 30.22 16.89 1.17
C PRO A 122 31.17 15.74 1.48
N ALA A 123 31.19 14.67 0.66
CA ALA A 123 32.11 13.56 0.84
C ALA A 123 33.57 13.97 0.64
N LEU A 124 33.86 14.89 -0.28
CA LEU A 124 35.20 15.40 -0.53
C LEU A 124 35.67 16.38 0.54
N ARG A 125 34.77 17.10 1.19
CA ARG A 125 35.14 18.09 2.23
C ARG A 125 35.77 17.45 3.48
N HIS A 126 35.47 16.19 3.73
CA HIS A 126 36.03 15.44 4.86
C HIS A 126 37.44 14.87 4.56
N CYS A 127 37.92 15.06 3.34
CA CYS A 127 39.25 14.64 2.93
C CYS A 127 40.29 15.74 3.22
N ARG A 128 41.55 15.39 3.10
CA ARG A 128 42.64 16.39 3.15
C ARG A 128 42.64 17.20 1.86
N LEU A 129 42.33 18.47 1.94
CA LEU A 129 42.24 19.40 0.81
C LEU A 129 43.62 20.02 0.50
N VAL A 130 44.07 19.97 -0.75
CA VAL A 130 45.31 20.60 -1.24
C VAL A 130 44.96 21.39 -2.50
N SER A 131 45.15 22.72 -2.45
CA SER A 131 44.89 23.61 -3.58
C SER A 131 46.12 23.78 -4.48
N HIS A 132 45.89 24.16 -5.75
CA HIS A 132 46.89 24.46 -6.76
C HIS A 132 46.41 25.62 -7.66
N ASP A 133 47.35 26.20 -8.42
CA ASP A 133 47.15 27.32 -9.33
C ASP A 133 47.23 26.96 -10.84
N ARG A 134 47.30 25.64 -11.18
CA ARG A 134 47.47 25.18 -12.57
C ARG A 134 46.20 25.35 -13.41
N PRO A 135 46.18 26.23 -14.43
CA PRO A 135 44.95 26.53 -15.18
C PRO A 135 44.44 25.34 -16.01
N SER A 136 45.33 24.44 -16.48
CA SER A 136 44.97 23.22 -17.22
C SER A 136 44.11 22.22 -16.42
N LEU A 137 44.18 22.29 -15.08
CA LEU A 137 43.41 21.45 -14.16
C LEU A 137 42.30 22.23 -13.45
N ALA A 138 41.96 23.45 -13.87
CA ALA A 138 40.99 24.31 -13.17
C ALA A 138 39.58 23.72 -13.03
N GLN A 139 39.19 22.81 -13.91
CA GLN A 139 37.88 22.14 -13.89
C GLN A 139 37.99 20.67 -13.44
N LYS A 140 39.13 20.23 -12.92
CA LYS A 140 39.42 18.85 -12.57
C LYS A 140 39.84 18.77 -11.12
N ILE A 141 39.31 17.78 -10.43
CA ILE A 141 39.64 17.45 -9.04
C ILE A 141 40.26 16.05 -9.07
N LEU A 142 41.50 15.92 -8.59
CA LEU A 142 42.15 14.63 -8.46
C LEU A 142 42.00 14.12 -7.02
N VAL A 143 41.58 12.89 -6.85
CA VAL A 143 41.35 12.30 -5.51
C VAL A 143 42.20 11.04 -5.35
N ASP A 144 43.14 11.07 -4.40
CA ASP A 144 43.88 9.86 -3.96
C ASP A 144 43.04 9.15 -2.90
N THR A 145 42.75 7.88 -3.14
CA THR A 145 41.90 7.06 -2.25
C THR A 145 42.73 6.12 -1.38
N PRO A 146 42.21 5.75 -0.20
CA PRO A 146 42.78 4.67 0.58
C PRO A 146 42.78 3.35 -0.20
N ASP A 147 43.65 2.45 0.21
CA ASP A 147 43.82 1.14 -0.40
C ASP A 147 42.55 0.27 -0.21
N VAL A 148 42.09 -0.38 -1.28
CA VAL A 148 40.87 -1.23 -1.29
C VAL A 148 41.13 -2.56 -0.56
N ASP A 149 42.31 -3.11 -0.71
CA ASP A 149 42.76 -4.41 -0.19
C ASP A 149 43.39 -4.33 1.21
N SER A 150 43.22 -3.18 1.90
CA SER A 150 43.73 -3.05 3.26
C SER A 150 42.84 -3.83 4.25
N ASN A 151 43.49 -4.45 5.26
CA ASN A 151 42.79 -5.16 6.33
C ASN A 151 41.93 -4.22 7.22
N ASP A 152 41.97 -2.91 6.97
CA ASP A 152 41.19 -1.91 7.66
C ASP A 152 39.88 -1.67 6.94
N LEU A 153 38.79 -2.21 7.50
CA LEU A 153 37.42 -2.06 6.97
C LEU A 153 37.03 -0.59 6.79
N THR A 154 37.62 0.31 7.60
CA THR A 154 37.33 1.76 7.52
C THR A 154 37.82 2.38 6.22
N ASN A 155 38.90 1.87 5.63
CA ASN A 155 39.41 2.34 4.36
C ASN A 155 38.49 1.98 3.18
N ARG A 156 37.94 0.78 3.19
CA ARG A 156 36.94 0.34 2.20
C ARG A 156 35.69 1.19 2.28
N ASP A 157 35.21 1.47 3.49
CA ASP A 157 34.04 2.33 3.70
C ASP A 157 34.30 3.78 3.22
N LYS A 158 35.48 4.33 3.45
CA LYS A 158 35.88 5.64 2.93
C LYS A 158 35.84 5.66 1.40
N LEU A 159 36.41 4.63 0.74
CA LEU A 159 36.37 4.51 -0.72
C LEU A 159 34.92 4.43 -1.24
N LEU A 160 34.08 3.56 -0.66
CA LEU A 160 32.69 3.39 -1.07
C LEU A 160 31.87 4.66 -0.92
N ARG A 161 32.19 5.52 0.04
CA ARG A 161 31.56 6.85 0.20
C ARG A 161 32.03 7.86 -0.86
N LEU A 162 33.28 7.75 -1.34
CA LEU A 162 33.85 8.65 -2.35
C LEU A 162 33.48 8.22 -3.77
N LEU A 163 33.31 6.94 -4.01
CA LEU A 163 33.06 6.38 -5.34
C LEU A 163 31.82 7.00 -6.05
N PRO A 164 30.69 7.27 -5.38
CA PRO A 164 29.56 7.94 -6.01
C PRO A 164 29.86 9.35 -6.52
N VAL A 165 30.91 10.01 -6.03
CA VAL A 165 31.31 11.37 -6.45
C VAL A 165 32.21 11.32 -7.67
N ALA A 166 32.89 10.21 -7.93
CA ALA A 166 33.82 10.07 -9.05
C ALA A 166 33.07 10.11 -10.40
N ASP A 167 33.55 10.91 -11.32
CA ASP A 167 33.13 10.91 -12.70
C ASP A 167 34.01 9.99 -13.56
N VAL A 168 35.32 10.05 -13.32
CA VAL A 168 36.34 9.23 -13.96
C VAL A 168 37.11 8.49 -12.87
N VAL A 169 37.37 7.22 -13.09
CA VAL A 169 38.22 6.40 -12.23
C VAL A 169 39.50 6.06 -12.98
N LEU A 170 40.66 6.47 -12.44
CA LEU A 170 41.95 5.98 -12.85
C LEU A 170 42.21 4.67 -12.12
N TYR A 171 42.01 3.55 -12.79
CA TYR A 171 42.36 2.23 -12.27
C TYR A 171 43.89 2.05 -12.30
N VAL A 172 44.52 2.07 -11.13
CA VAL A 172 45.98 1.98 -11.01
C VAL A 172 46.39 0.57 -10.61
N GLY A 173 47.07 -0.10 -11.52
CA GLY A 173 47.66 -1.42 -11.29
C GLY A 173 49.21 -1.35 -11.31
N SER A 174 49.86 -2.45 -10.92
CA SER A 174 51.31 -2.69 -11.06
C SER A 174 51.51 -4.13 -11.55
N GLN A 175 52.72 -4.50 -11.96
CA GLN A 175 53.03 -5.85 -12.40
C GLN A 175 52.50 -6.96 -11.47
N GLU A 176 52.55 -6.74 -10.15
CA GLU A 176 52.13 -7.72 -9.13
C GLU A 176 50.64 -7.67 -8.83
N LYS A 177 49.97 -6.50 -9.08
CA LYS A 177 48.61 -6.19 -8.62
C LYS A 177 47.80 -5.44 -9.67
N TYR A 178 47.78 -5.88 -10.93
CA TYR A 178 46.85 -5.34 -11.93
C TYR A 178 45.49 -6.07 -11.92
N HIS A 179 45.48 -7.31 -11.40
CA HIS A 179 44.30 -8.14 -11.18
C HIS A 179 44.03 -8.40 -9.68
N ASP A 180 44.12 -7.38 -8.82
CA ASP A 180 43.67 -7.53 -7.43
C ASP A 180 42.19 -7.83 -7.38
N GLN A 181 41.80 -8.98 -6.85
CA GLN A 181 40.41 -9.48 -6.88
C GLN A 181 39.40 -8.47 -6.35
N LEU A 182 39.66 -7.83 -5.20
CA LEU A 182 38.72 -6.90 -4.59
C LEU A 182 38.54 -5.61 -5.42
N VAL A 183 39.64 -5.13 -5.98
CA VAL A 183 39.65 -3.94 -6.85
C VAL A 183 38.96 -4.24 -8.16
N TRP A 184 39.19 -5.44 -8.71
CA TRP A 184 38.57 -5.89 -9.95
C TRP A 184 37.07 -6.09 -9.83
N GLU A 185 36.59 -6.72 -8.76
CA GLU A 185 35.18 -6.86 -8.46
C GLU A 185 34.48 -5.48 -8.37
N LEU A 186 35.09 -4.51 -7.70
CA LEU A 186 34.57 -3.15 -7.58
C LEU A 186 34.56 -2.44 -8.94
N PHE A 187 35.61 -2.64 -9.75
CA PHE A 187 35.67 -2.13 -11.13
C PHE A 187 34.51 -2.70 -11.96
N LEU A 188 34.26 -4.00 -11.95
CA LEU A 188 33.18 -4.64 -12.68
C LEU A 188 31.81 -4.09 -12.32
N GLN A 189 31.58 -3.76 -11.05
CA GLN A 189 30.34 -3.14 -10.59
C GLN A 189 30.14 -1.72 -11.12
N GLN A 190 31.23 -1.01 -11.39
CA GLN A 190 31.20 0.41 -11.75
C GLN A 190 31.41 0.69 -13.24
N ARG A 191 31.93 -0.26 -14.04
CA ARG A 191 32.38 -0.07 -15.42
C ARG A 191 31.31 0.52 -16.36
N LYS A 192 30.03 0.23 -16.08
CA LYS A 192 28.91 0.79 -16.85
C LYS A 192 28.50 2.20 -16.41
N ARG A 193 28.80 2.55 -15.15
CA ARG A 193 28.34 3.80 -14.52
C ARG A 193 29.36 4.92 -14.54
N ARG A 194 30.65 4.57 -14.53
CA ARG A 194 31.77 5.51 -14.42
C ARG A 194 32.69 5.38 -15.63
N ALA A 195 33.30 6.49 -16.02
CA ALA A 195 34.35 6.47 -16.99
C ALA A 195 35.62 5.88 -16.37
N PHE A 196 36.32 5.02 -17.09
CA PHE A 196 37.57 4.42 -16.65
C PHE A 196 38.72 4.75 -17.60
N ALA A 197 39.87 5.08 -17.04
CA ALA A 197 41.16 4.99 -17.71
C ALA A 197 42.07 4.17 -16.83
N PHE A 198 42.99 3.48 -17.46
CA PHE A 198 43.86 2.46 -16.81
C PHE A 198 45.27 2.95 -16.79
N VAL A 199 45.95 2.72 -15.64
CA VAL A 199 47.34 3.10 -15.44
C VAL A 199 48.11 1.88 -14.93
N LEU A 200 48.99 1.36 -15.72
CA LEU A 200 49.97 0.34 -15.30
C LEU A 200 51.23 1.05 -14.81
N ASN A 201 51.29 1.27 -13.50
CA ASN A 201 52.42 1.95 -12.85
C ASN A 201 53.56 1.00 -12.54
N LYS A 202 54.75 1.54 -12.27
CA LYS A 202 56.00 0.77 -12.11
C LYS A 202 56.37 0.00 -13.39
N TRP A 203 56.19 0.67 -14.52
CA TRP A 203 56.41 0.10 -15.84
C TRP A 203 57.84 -0.45 -16.02
N ASP A 204 58.85 0.14 -15.37
CA ASP A 204 60.23 -0.38 -15.27
C ASP A 204 60.27 -1.85 -14.84
N ARG A 205 59.41 -2.27 -13.94
CA ARG A 205 59.32 -3.66 -13.47
C ARG A 205 58.56 -4.56 -14.45
N CYS A 206 57.62 -4.02 -15.20
CA CYS A 206 56.85 -4.77 -16.19
C CYS A 206 57.73 -5.19 -17.41
N LEU A 207 58.78 -4.44 -17.72
CA LEU A 207 59.70 -4.74 -18.81
C LEU A 207 60.65 -5.91 -18.49
N HIS A 208 60.92 -6.16 -17.21
CA HIS A 208 61.67 -7.34 -16.82
C HIS A 208 60.72 -8.55 -16.88
N ALA A 209 60.94 -9.41 -17.90
CA ALA A 209 60.07 -10.55 -18.18
C ALA A 209 59.68 -11.29 -16.89
N SER A 210 58.40 -11.48 -16.68
CA SER A 210 57.92 -12.39 -15.65
C SER A 210 58.38 -13.80 -15.99
N ALA A 211 58.63 -14.64 -15.00
CA ALA A 211 58.98 -16.06 -15.18
C ALA A 211 57.95 -16.83 -16.04
N THR A 212 56.74 -16.26 -16.23
CA THR A 212 55.62 -16.81 -17.02
C THR A 212 55.59 -16.36 -18.46
N GLY A 213 56.43 -15.38 -18.88
CA GLY A 213 56.42 -14.82 -20.24
C GLY A 213 55.20 -13.95 -20.58
N VAL A 214 54.25 -13.74 -19.65
CA VAL A 214 53.05 -12.92 -19.85
C VAL A 214 53.41 -11.44 -19.69
N ARG A 215 52.98 -10.62 -20.63
CA ARG A 215 53.10 -9.15 -20.57
C ARG A 215 51.87 -8.55 -19.86
N PRO A 216 52.05 -7.91 -18.70
CA PRO A 216 50.93 -7.39 -17.91
C PRO A 216 50.02 -6.37 -18.63
N ASP A 217 50.58 -5.61 -19.56
CA ASP A 217 49.86 -4.64 -20.36
C ASP A 217 48.97 -5.30 -21.42
N GLU A 218 49.45 -6.36 -22.08
CA GLU A 218 48.70 -7.12 -23.08
C GLU A 218 47.58 -7.93 -22.42
N ASP A 219 47.89 -8.56 -21.29
CA ASP A 219 46.93 -9.34 -20.51
C ASP A 219 45.79 -8.47 -20.00
N LEU A 220 46.13 -7.33 -19.37
CA LEU A 220 45.12 -6.36 -18.91
C LEU A 220 44.24 -5.81 -20.06
N LEU A 221 44.86 -5.51 -21.22
CA LEU A 221 44.09 -5.04 -22.38
C LEU A 221 43.10 -6.09 -22.88
N HIS A 222 43.54 -7.36 -22.95
CA HIS A 222 42.71 -8.48 -23.37
C HIS A 222 41.50 -8.64 -22.44
N ASP A 223 41.70 -8.54 -21.13
CA ASP A 223 40.62 -8.66 -20.17
C ASP A 223 39.67 -7.47 -20.21
N LEU A 224 40.17 -6.26 -20.40
CA LEU A 224 39.34 -5.07 -20.56
C LEU A 224 38.49 -5.14 -21.85
N GLU A 225 39.01 -5.66 -22.95
CA GLU A 225 38.25 -5.89 -24.17
C GLU A 225 37.17 -6.95 -23.93
N SER A 226 37.47 -8.01 -23.17
CA SER A 226 36.47 -9.01 -22.78
C SER A 226 35.34 -8.44 -21.90
N GLU A 227 35.61 -7.41 -21.10
CA GLU A 227 34.66 -6.69 -20.27
C GLU A 227 33.92 -5.55 -21.04
N GLY A 228 34.11 -5.51 -22.37
CA GLY A 228 33.34 -4.67 -23.28
C GLY A 228 33.88 -3.26 -23.52
N PHE A 229 35.14 -3.01 -23.23
CA PHE A 229 35.83 -1.80 -23.62
C PHE A 229 36.31 -1.90 -25.07
N GLU A 230 35.76 -1.10 -25.98
CA GLU A 230 36.13 -1.16 -27.41
C GLU A 230 37.58 -0.69 -27.69
N SER A 231 38.08 0.25 -26.89
CA SER A 231 39.46 0.77 -27.00
C SER A 231 39.89 1.30 -25.64
N PRO A 232 40.26 0.41 -24.70
CA PRO A 232 40.59 0.81 -23.33
C PRO A 232 41.80 1.74 -23.31
N LEU A 233 41.65 2.87 -22.58
CA LEU A 233 42.70 3.86 -22.46
C LEU A 233 43.70 3.42 -21.36
N LEU A 234 44.78 2.79 -21.77
CA LEU A 234 45.83 2.28 -20.87
C LEU A 234 47.12 3.10 -21.01
N PHE A 235 47.59 3.64 -19.89
CA PHE A 235 48.85 4.35 -19.77
C PHE A 235 49.87 3.54 -18.96
N ARG A 236 51.07 3.38 -19.51
CA ARG A 236 52.24 2.75 -18.85
C ARG A 236 53.07 3.83 -18.20
N THR A 237 53.26 3.80 -16.85
CA THR A 237 53.90 4.89 -16.14
C THR A 237 54.95 4.45 -15.14
N CYS A 238 55.98 5.30 -14.94
CA CYS A 238 56.97 5.20 -13.86
C CYS A 238 56.82 6.43 -12.96
N ALA A 239 55.71 6.52 -12.17
CA ALA A 239 55.40 7.70 -11.39
C ALA A 239 56.51 8.17 -10.46
N GLN A 240 57.28 7.24 -9.88
CA GLN A 240 58.42 7.55 -9.00
C GLN A 240 59.50 8.39 -9.73
N LEU A 241 59.82 8.03 -10.97
CA LEU A 241 60.80 8.77 -11.79
C LEU A 241 60.41 10.25 -11.96
N TRP A 242 59.12 10.53 -12.13
CA TRP A 242 58.59 11.88 -12.30
C TRP A 242 58.58 12.66 -10.99
N VAL A 243 58.34 12.00 -9.84
CA VAL A 243 58.46 12.64 -8.50
C VAL A 243 59.92 12.99 -8.23
N ASP A 244 60.87 12.08 -8.54
CA ASP A 244 62.31 12.30 -8.34
C ASP A 244 62.80 13.46 -9.23
N ARG A 245 62.38 13.54 -10.47
CA ARG A 245 62.67 14.66 -11.37
C ARG A 245 62.10 16.00 -10.85
N ALA A 246 60.87 16.02 -10.38
CA ALA A 246 60.29 17.24 -9.79
C ALA A 246 61.03 17.71 -8.55
N SER A 247 61.66 16.79 -7.84
CA SER A 247 62.51 17.07 -6.65
C SER A 247 63.98 17.40 -6.99
N GLY A 248 64.34 17.43 -8.27
CA GLY A 248 65.72 17.69 -8.72
C GLY A 248 66.66 16.47 -8.68
N ASN A 249 66.15 15.32 -8.30
CA ASN A 249 66.93 14.10 -8.08
C ASN A 249 66.69 13.06 -9.18
N GLY A 250 66.94 13.27 -10.40
CA GLY A 250 66.65 12.25 -11.41
C GLY A 250 66.63 12.75 -12.84
N ASN A 251 67.20 13.90 -13.08
CA ASN A 251 67.22 14.53 -14.42
C ASN A 251 68.02 13.71 -15.46
N ASP A 252 68.95 12.87 -15.01
CA ASP A 252 69.80 12.04 -15.90
C ASP A 252 69.19 10.65 -16.19
N ILE A 253 68.11 10.25 -15.53
CA ILE A 253 67.49 8.96 -15.73
C ILE A 253 66.52 9.05 -16.91
N GLN A 254 66.80 8.33 -18.01
CA GLN A 254 65.88 8.23 -19.13
C GLN A 254 64.64 7.39 -18.77
N PRO A 255 63.41 7.78 -19.19
CA PRO A 255 62.23 6.95 -19.04
C PRO A 255 62.45 5.60 -19.75
N PRO A 256 61.92 4.50 -19.19
CA PRO A 256 61.91 3.22 -19.86
C PRO A 256 61.15 3.27 -21.19
N GLU A 257 61.50 2.35 -22.10
CA GLU A 257 60.80 2.25 -23.39
C GLU A 257 59.29 2.01 -23.19
N GLY A 258 58.47 2.78 -23.93
CA GLY A 258 57.02 2.68 -23.84
C GLY A 258 56.39 3.37 -22.63
N GLU A 259 57.19 4.14 -21.86
CA GLU A 259 56.63 4.96 -20.75
C GLU A 259 55.76 6.12 -21.27
N GLN A 260 54.59 6.34 -20.70
CA GLN A 260 53.51 7.24 -21.22
C GLN A 260 52.97 8.21 -20.15
N PHE A 261 53.74 8.58 -19.14
CA PHE A 261 53.29 9.53 -18.13
C PHE A 261 52.93 10.91 -18.72
N ARG A 262 53.72 11.36 -19.73
CA ARG A 262 53.41 12.62 -20.42
C ARG A 262 52.10 12.55 -21.20
N ASP A 263 51.80 11.40 -21.81
CA ASP A 263 50.54 11.16 -22.49
C ASP A 263 49.36 11.19 -21.51
N LEU A 264 49.51 10.52 -20.34
CA LEU A 264 48.54 10.58 -19.26
C LEU A 264 48.31 12.03 -18.79
N LEU A 265 49.37 12.80 -18.56
CA LEU A 265 49.28 14.19 -18.14
C LEU A 265 48.60 15.04 -19.25
N GLY A 266 49.00 14.87 -20.51
CA GLY A 266 48.36 15.54 -21.65
C GLY A 266 46.89 15.20 -21.81
N TRP A 267 46.52 13.94 -21.60
CA TRP A 267 45.14 13.51 -21.60
C TRP A 267 44.34 14.15 -20.45
N LEU A 268 44.88 14.19 -19.23
CA LEU A 268 44.23 14.87 -18.13
C LEU A 268 44.09 16.38 -18.36
N GLU A 269 45.11 17.03 -18.90
CA GLU A 269 45.13 18.51 -19.08
C GLU A 269 44.35 18.98 -20.30
N GLN A 270 44.47 18.30 -21.43
CA GLN A 270 43.97 18.72 -22.73
C GLN A 270 42.90 17.80 -23.33
N GLY A 271 43.05 16.47 -23.12
CA GLY A 271 42.18 15.44 -23.67
C GLY A 271 40.79 15.40 -23.01
N LEU A 272 40.70 15.85 -21.76
CA LEU A 272 39.43 16.04 -21.08
C LEU A 272 38.98 17.51 -21.21
N SER A 273 38.61 17.86 -22.42
CA SER A 273 38.04 19.17 -22.72
C SER A 273 36.65 19.36 -22.14
N ARG A 274 36.09 20.52 -22.30
CA ARG A 274 34.73 20.82 -21.79
C ARG A 274 33.66 19.89 -22.39
N LEU A 275 33.80 19.54 -23.68
CA LEU A 275 32.81 18.66 -24.34
C LEU A 275 32.86 17.24 -23.77
N GLU A 276 34.06 16.71 -23.52
CA GLU A 276 34.23 15.39 -22.89
C GLU A 276 33.72 15.41 -21.45
N ILE A 277 33.98 16.46 -20.68
CA ILE A 277 33.47 16.63 -19.32
C ILE A 277 31.93 16.61 -19.31
N GLU A 278 31.30 17.38 -20.24
CA GLU A 278 29.86 17.41 -20.38
C GLU A 278 29.29 16.03 -20.78
N ALA A 279 29.93 15.33 -21.70
CA ALA A 279 29.50 13.99 -22.11
C ALA A 279 29.63 12.95 -21.00
N ILE A 280 30.74 12.96 -20.25
CA ILE A 280 30.95 12.08 -19.10
C ILE A 280 29.86 12.33 -18.05
N LYS A 281 29.59 13.60 -17.73
CA LYS A 281 28.52 13.97 -16.79
C LYS A 281 27.13 13.53 -17.31
N ALA A 282 26.85 13.76 -18.59
CA ALA A 282 25.59 13.34 -19.21
C ALA A 282 25.38 11.83 -19.13
N ARG A 283 26.43 11.04 -19.42
CA ARG A 283 26.35 9.57 -19.30
C ARG A 283 26.16 9.11 -17.86
N GLY A 284 26.90 9.69 -16.91
CA GLY A 284 26.71 9.36 -15.49
C GLY A 284 25.28 9.58 -15.01
N VAL A 285 24.66 10.71 -15.41
CA VAL A 285 23.26 11.00 -15.12
C VAL A 285 22.32 10.04 -15.85
N SER A 286 22.58 9.75 -17.14
CA SER A 286 21.76 8.81 -17.93
C SER A 286 21.73 7.41 -17.29
N GLN A 287 22.87 6.92 -16.83
CA GLN A 287 22.97 5.63 -16.12
C GLN A 287 22.27 5.66 -14.75
N LEU A 288 22.36 6.76 -14.02
CA LEU A 288 21.63 6.95 -12.78
C LEU A 288 20.11 6.87 -13.02
N LEU A 289 19.61 7.56 -14.06
CA LEU A 289 18.20 7.56 -14.44
C LEU A 289 17.72 6.16 -14.90
N ALA A 290 18.55 5.44 -15.64
CA ALA A 290 18.27 4.04 -15.99
C ALA A 290 18.16 3.16 -14.76
N GLY A 291 19.04 3.35 -13.77
CA GLY A 291 18.98 2.68 -12.48
C GLY A 291 17.70 3.01 -11.69
N VAL A 292 17.28 4.28 -11.69
CA VAL A 292 16.01 4.72 -11.08
C VAL A 292 14.83 4.03 -11.76
N LYS A 293 14.76 4.03 -13.09
CA LYS A 293 13.71 3.36 -13.86
C LYS A 293 13.63 1.88 -13.52
N GLN A 294 14.78 1.19 -13.51
CA GLN A 294 14.84 -0.24 -13.21
C GLN A 294 14.36 -0.53 -11.79
N ALA A 295 14.88 0.19 -10.78
CA ALA A 295 14.50 0.00 -9.39
C ALA A 295 13.01 0.29 -9.14
N LEU A 296 12.44 1.31 -9.80
CA LEU A 296 11.01 1.60 -9.74
C LEU A 296 10.17 0.50 -10.40
N THR A 297 10.63 -0.06 -11.52
CA THR A 297 9.92 -1.17 -12.21
C THR A 297 9.91 -2.43 -11.34
N GLU A 298 11.01 -2.74 -10.67
CA GLU A 298 11.13 -3.89 -9.76
C GLU A 298 10.32 -3.70 -8.46
N ALA A 299 10.21 -2.46 -7.99
CA ALA A 299 9.45 -2.10 -6.77
C ALA A 299 7.96 -1.82 -7.03
N ALA A 300 7.54 -1.76 -8.30
CA ALA A 300 6.15 -1.44 -8.67
C ALA A 300 5.17 -2.49 -8.14
N PRO A 301 4.00 -2.07 -7.57
CA PRO A 301 2.96 -3.00 -7.17
C PRO A 301 2.51 -3.90 -8.34
N PRO A 302 2.21 -5.19 -8.09
CA PRO A 302 1.64 -6.06 -9.12
C PRO A 302 0.24 -5.60 -9.52
N ASP A 303 -0.18 -5.90 -10.75
CA ASP A 303 -1.59 -5.73 -11.14
C ASP A 303 -2.42 -6.89 -10.56
N LEU A 304 -3.26 -6.56 -9.60
CA LEU A 304 -4.11 -7.52 -8.90
C LEU A 304 -5.56 -7.50 -9.38
N ALA A 305 -5.92 -6.82 -10.46
CA ALA A 305 -7.31 -6.69 -10.91
C ALA A 305 -7.98 -8.04 -11.19
N GLU A 306 -7.31 -8.95 -11.90
CA GLU A 306 -7.83 -10.29 -12.20
C GLU A 306 -7.88 -11.16 -10.94
N VAL A 307 -6.85 -11.09 -10.10
CA VAL A 307 -6.82 -11.82 -8.82
C VAL A 307 -7.93 -11.33 -7.91
N ALA A 308 -8.17 -10.02 -7.83
CA ALA A 308 -9.27 -9.45 -7.04
C ALA A 308 -10.64 -9.92 -7.53
N ALA A 309 -10.85 -9.99 -8.84
CA ALA A 309 -12.09 -10.51 -9.40
C ALA A 309 -12.32 -11.99 -9.05
N ARG A 310 -11.28 -12.83 -9.14
CA ARG A 310 -11.35 -14.25 -8.72
C ARG A 310 -11.59 -14.38 -7.22
N THR A 311 -10.89 -13.62 -6.40
CA THR A 311 -11.05 -13.60 -4.94
C THR A 311 -12.48 -13.19 -4.55
N ARG A 312 -13.02 -12.14 -5.19
CA ARG A 312 -14.40 -11.70 -4.98
C ARG A 312 -15.41 -12.81 -5.32
N ALA A 313 -15.23 -13.50 -6.42
CA ALA A 313 -16.09 -14.62 -6.80
C ALA A 313 -15.99 -15.79 -5.81
N ALA A 314 -14.78 -16.13 -5.37
CA ALA A 314 -14.53 -17.19 -4.39
C ALA A 314 -15.15 -16.89 -3.02
N TRP A 315 -15.18 -15.62 -2.60
CA TRP A 315 -15.76 -15.21 -1.32
C TRP A 315 -17.28 -15.33 -1.24
N GLY A 316 -17.98 -15.38 -2.37
CA GLY A 316 -19.45 -15.50 -2.39
C GLY A 316 -19.98 -16.71 -1.62
N ARG A 317 -19.32 -17.87 -1.73
CA ARG A 317 -19.74 -19.07 -1.01
C ARG A 317 -19.52 -18.98 0.52
N PRO A 318 -18.33 -18.65 1.03
CA PRO A 318 -18.11 -18.48 2.47
C PRO A 318 -19.06 -17.44 3.10
N LEU A 319 -19.33 -16.34 2.39
CA LEU A 319 -20.25 -15.30 2.87
C LEU A 319 -21.69 -15.80 2.94
N ALA A 320 -22.16 -16.58 1.95
CA ALA A 320 -23.50 -17.18 1.97
C ALA A 320 -23.65 -18.18 3.12
N GLU A 321 -22.67 -19.07 3.32
CA GLU A 321 -22.67 -20.04 4.41
C GLU A 321 -22.67 -19.33 5.79
N GLU A 322 -21.94 -18.24 5.93
CA GLU A 322 -21.90 -17.45 7.15
C GLU A 322 -23.21 -16.68 7.37
N ALA A 323 -23.84 -16.17 6.32
CA ALA A 323 -25.13 -15.50 6.40
C ALA A 323 -26.18 -16.45 6.99
N THR A 324 -26.30 -17.65 6.43
CA THR A 324 -27.25 -18.66 6.92
C THR A 324 -26.98 -19.01 8.38
N ALA A 325 -25.72 -19.26 8.73
CA ALA A 325 -25.37 -19.60 10.12
C ALA A 325 -25.59 -18.42 11.11
N THR A 326 -25.41 -17.19 10.66
CA THR A 326 -25.71 -15.98 11.46
C THR A 326 -27.22 -15.81 11.63
N ALA A 327 -28.01 -16.03 10.56
CA ALA A 327 -29.46 -16.02 10.62
C ALA A 327 -30.00 -17.08 11.58
N ASP A 328 -29.44 -18.30 11.56
CA ASP A 328 -29.78 -19.37 12.52
C ASP A 328 -29.55 -18.92 13.97
N VAL A 329 -28.39 -18.34 14.26
CA VAL A 329 -28.08 -17.85 15.63
C VAL A 329 -29.09 -16.77 16.05
N LEU A 330 -29.41 -15.81 15.18
CA LEU A 330 -30.36 -14.74 15.47
C LEU A 330 -31.77 -15.27 15.65
N VAL A 331 -32.25 -16.18 14.79
CA VAL A 331 -33.58 -16.80 14.92
C VAL A 331 -33.69 -17.62 16.21
N ASN A 332 -32.67 -18.39 16.57
CA ASN A 332 -32.66 -19.18 17.80
C ASN A 332 -32.68 -18.30 19.07
N THR A 333 -32.21 -17.07 19.01
CA THR A 333 -32.34 -16.12 20.13
C THR A 333 -33.76 -15.60 20.30
N LEU A 334 -34.63 -15.71 19.27
CA LEU A 334 -36.03 -15.32 19.32
C LEU A 334 -36.95 -16.45 19.85
N GLU A 335 -36.53 -17.72 19.78
CA GLU A 335 -37.35 -18.85 20.24
C GLU A 335 -37.89 -18.73 21.67
N PRO A 336 -37.11 -18.27 22.66
CA PRO A 336 -37.63 -18.09 24.03
C PRO A 336 -38.78 -17.09 24.12
N TYR A 337 -38.90 -16.18 23.14
CA TYR A 337 -39.89 -15.10 23.08
C TYR A 337 -41.03 -15.39 22.09
N GLN A 338 -41.17 -16.65 21.64
CA GLN A 338 -42.19 -17.07 20.69
C GLN A 338 -43.59 -16.60 21.07
N ARG A 339 -43.98 -16.81 22.36
CA ARG A 339 -45.31 -16.50 22.85
C ARG A 339 -45.60 -14.99 22.82
N GLU A 340 -44.60 -14.20 23.16
CA GLU A 340 -44.67 -12.76 23.17
C GLU A 340 -44.82 -12.18 21.73
N ILE A 341 -44.09 -12.73 20.79
CA ILE A 341 -44.13 -12.37 19.38
C ILE A 341 -45.50 -12.77 18.77
N GLU A 342 -45.99 -13.99 19.04
CA GLU A 342 -47.33 -14.44 18.62
C GLU A 342 -48.43 -13.55 19.18
N GLN A 343 -48.33 -13.15 20.46
CA GLN A 343 -49.27 -12.26 21.11
C GLN A 343 -49.27 -10.87 20.46
N HIS A 344 -48.07 -10.32 20.19
CA HIS A 344 -47.95 -9.03 19.53
C HIS A 344 -48.61 -9.05 18.13
N PHE A 345 -48.30 -10.05 17.31
CA PHE A 345 -48.91 -10.18 15.98
C PHE A 345 -50.41 -10.43 16.01
N ALA A 346 -50.89 -11.18 17.02
CA ALA A 346 -52.31 -11.38 17.23
C ALA A 346 -53.04 -10.06 17.60
N LEU A 347 -52.47 -9.28 18.51
CA LEU A 347 -53.02 -7.97 18.92
C LEU A 347 -53.02 -6.95 17.78
N GLU A 348 -51.95 -6.88 17.01
CA GLU A 348 -51.84 -5.95 15.86
C GLU A 348 -52.85 -6.35 14.75
N GLY A 349 -52.99 -7.66 14.49
CA GLY A 349 -54.00 -8.18 13.58
C GLY A 349 -55.44 -7.86 14.03
N GLN A 350 -55.69 -7.83 15.35
CA GLN A 350 -57.02 -7.52 15.94
C GLN A 350 -57.40 -6.04 15.90
N ARG A 351 -56.44 -5.13 15.84
CA ARG A 351 -56.70 -3.67 15.70
C ARG A 351 -57.50 -3.29 14.47
N ARG A 352 -57.72 -4.20 13.53
CA ARG A 352 -58.52 -3.99 12.32
C ARG A 352 -59.99 -4.25 12.47
N PHE A 353 -60.35 -5.07 13.45
CA PHE A 353 -61.75 -5.30 13.77
C PHE A 353 -62.28 -4.12 14.60
N ARG A 354 -63.55 -3.73 14.36
CA ARG A 354 -64.21 -2.61 15.05
C ARG A 354 -65.39 -3.10 15.90
N GLY A 355 -65.85 -2.28 16.80
CA GLY A 355 -67.06 -2.55 17.56
C GLY A 355 -66.99 -3.73 18.51
N LEU A 356 -68.11 -4.49 18.61
CA LEU A 356 -68.28 -5.60 19.55
C LEU A 356 -67.29 -6.72 19.37
N MET A 357 -66.88 -7.01 18.13
CA MET A 357 -65.89 -8.06 17.84
C MET A 357 -64.51 -7.67 18.32
N GLN A 358 -64.09 -6.41 18.18
CA GLN A 358 -62.80 -5.94 18.72
C GLN A 358 -62.75 -6.11 20.22
N TRP A 359 -63.78 -5.67 20.92
CA TRP A 359 -63.88 -5.78 22.38
C TRP A 359 -63.81 -7.27 22.82
N TYR A 360 -64.58 -8.14 22.18
CA TYR A 360 -64.61 -9.58 22.49
C TYR A 360 -63.24 -10.22 22.26
N LEU A 361 -62.58 -9.99 21.12
CA LEU A 361 -61.27 -10.51 20.80
C LEU A 361 -60.21 -10.05 21.80
N GLN A 362 -60.25 -8.77 22.19
CA GLN A 362 -59.37 -8.26 23.24
C GLN A 362 -59.59 -8.94 24.60
N LEU A 363 -60.87 -9.18 24.97
CA LEU A 363 -61.21 -9.85 26.20
C LEU A 363 -60.72 -11.32 26.19
N VAL A 364 -60.95 -12.05 25.11
CA VAL A 364 -60.51 -13.44 24.95
C VAL A 364 -58.97 -13.52 24.92
N THR A 365 -58.31 -12.62 24.25
CA THR A 365 -56.84 -12.57 24.21
C THR A 365 -56.30 -12.24 25.60
N ARG A 366 -56.88 -11.26 26.29
CA ARG A 366 -56.50 -10.97 27.69
C ARG A 366 -56.70 -12.20 28.59
N ALA A 367 -57.84 -12.89 28.47
CA ALA A 367 -58.16 -14.10 29.30
C ALA A 367 -57.16 -15.25 28.98
N LYS A 368 -56.81 -15.46 27.72
CA LYS A 368 -55.88 -16.51 27.28
C LYS A 368 -54.47 -16.29 27.84
N TYR A 369 -54.05 -15.03 28.05
CA TYR A 369 -52.72 -14.67 28.45
C TYR A 369 -52.59 -14.12 29.89
N VAL A 370 -53.66 -14.19 30.71
CA VAL A 370 -53.70 -13.74 32.12
C VAL A 370 -52.68 -14.47 33.04
N GLY A 371 -52.06 -15.54 32.56
CA GLY A 371 -51.02 -16.26 33.33
C GLY A 371 -49.57 -15.95 32.94
N SER A 372 -49.31 -15.20 31.85
CA SER A 372 -47.98 -14.84 31.46
C SER A 372 -47.62 -13.42 31.91
N SER A 373 -46.88 -13.33 33.03
CA SER A 373 -46.32 -12.06 33.48
C SER A 373 -45.33 -11.55 32.44
N PHE A 374 -45.83 -10.73 31.50
CA PHE A 374 -45.07 -10.04 30.48
C PHE A 374 -43.90 -9.19 31.04
N ARG A 375 -43.95 -8.91 32.35
CA ARG A 375 -42.97 -8.06 33.05
C ARG A 375 -41.70 -8.77 33.52
N SER A 376 -41.62 -10.09 33.59
CA SER A 376 -40.50 -10.75 34.26
C SER A 376 -39.46 -11.40 33.35
N ARG A 377 -39.74 -11.51 32.02
CA ARG A 377 -38.84 -12.23 31.11
C ARG A 377 -38.08 -11.33 30.11
N ILE A 378 -38.49 -10.09 29.91
CA ILE A 378 -37.73 -9.12 29.11
C ILE A 378 -36.95 -8.22 30.08
N PRO A 379 -35.65 -8.40 30.24
CA PRO A 379 -34.87 -7.68 31.29
C PRO A 379 -34.85 -6.15 31.10
N PHE A 380 -35.32 -5.64 29.97
CA PHE A 380 -35.30 -4.22 29.65
C PHE A 380 -36.61 -3.46 29.96
N VAL A 381 -37.76 -4.13 29.97
CA VAL A 381 -39.05 -3.49 30.33
C VAL A 381 -39.13 -3.16 31.81
N SER A 382 -38.41 -3.88 32.67
CA SER A 382 -38.36 -3.64 34.11
C SER A 382 -37.54 -2.40 34.52
N ARG A 383 -36.59 -1.95 33.69
CA ARG A 383 -35.74 -0.77 33.98
C ARG A 383 -36.37 0.58 33.59
N ALA A 384 -37.29 0.61 32.60
CA ALA A 384 -37.95 1.82 32.16
C ALA A 384 -39.15 2.24 33.06
N VAL A 385 -39.55 1.39 34.00
CA VAL A 385 -40.73 1.63 34.91
C VAL A 385 -40.30 1.78 36.39
N GLY A 386 -39.09 2.24 36.64
CA GLY A 386 -38.54 2.58 37.95
C GLY A 386 -38.89 4.00 38.42
N GLY A 387 -40.09 4.46 38.23
CA GLY A 387 -40.60 5.74 38.78
C GLY A 387 -42.08 5.62 38.96
N GLY A 388 -42.54 5.63 40.23
CA GLY A 388 -43.92 5.40 40.59
C GLY A 388 -44.89 6.39 39.96
N GLU A 389 -45.68 5.91 39.02
CA GLU A 389 -46.99 6.45 38.69
C GLU A 389 -47.81 5.35 38.00
N LYS A 390 -49.10 5.30 38.33
CA LYS A 390 -50.06 4.31 37.87
C LYS A 390 -50.15 4.35 36.33
N ALA A 391 -49.57 3.35 35.67
CA ALA A 391 -49.65 3.24 34.22
C ALA A 391 -50.85 2.38 33.82
N ASP A 392 -51.95 2.98 33.49
CA ASP A 392 -53.12 2.39 32.78
C ASP A 392 -52.89 2.36 31.23
N THR A 393 -51.69 2.62 30.74
CA THR A 393 -51.35 2.50 29.33
C THR A 393 -50.69 1.16 29.04
N PRO A 394 -51.17 0.39 28.03
CA PRO A 394 -50.50 -0.84 27.63
C PRO A 394 -49.07 -0.50 27.18
N ALA A 395 -48.10 -1.20 27.74
CA ALA A 395 -46.70 -1.01 27.39
C ALA A 395 -46.58 -1.11 25.85
N THR A 396 -46.19 -0.01 25.22
CA THR A 396 -45.90 0.00 23.79
C THR A 396 -44.69 -0.90 23.56
N TRP A 397 -44.85 -1.91 22.69
CA TRP A 397 -43.78 -2.76 22.22
C TRP A 397 -42.77 -1.91 21.48
N ASP A 398 -41.58 -1.72 22.05
CA ASP A 398 -40.48 -1.07 21.36
C ASP A 398 -39.62 -2.13 20.63
N LEU A 399 -39.83 -2.24 19.31
CA LEU A 399 -39.20 -3.20 18.46
C LEU A 399 -37.69 -3.02 18.45
N THR A 400 -37.18 -1.78 18.52
CA THR A 400 -35.76 -1.47 18.45
C THR A 400 -35.02 -1.89 19.73
N LEU A 401 -35.63 -1.69 20.89
CA LEU A 401 -35.07 -2.13 22.16
C LEU A 401 -35.07 -3.67 22.28
N PHE A 402 -36.13 -4.32 21.77
CA PHE A 402 -36.21 -5.78 21.76
C PHE A 402 -35.16 -6.41 20.84
N THR A 403 -35.01 -5.93 19.61
CA THR A 403 -34.03 -6.43 18.65
C THR A 403 -32.60 -6.16 19.10
N GLY A 404 -32.35 -5.01 19.73
CA GLY A 404 -31.06 -4.71 20.36
C GLY A 404 -30.70 -5.71 21.46
N ALA A 405 -31.63 -6.00 22.38
CA ALA A 405 -31.40 -7.00 23.43
C ALA A 405 -31.16 -8.42 22.88
N CYS A 406 -31.89 -8.81 21.83
CA CYS A 406 -31.69 -10.12 21.17
C CYS A 406 -30.31 -10.21 20.50
N THR A 407 -29.88 -9.14 19.83
CA THR A 407 -28.54 -9.11 19.19
C THR A 407 -27.41 -9.09 20.22
N ASP A 408 -27.57 -8.43 21.35
CA ASP A 408 -26.59 -8.47 22.44
C ASP A 408 -26.44 -9.91 23.02
N VAL A 409 -27.54 -10.62 23.20
CA VAL A 409 -27.52 -12.02 23.62
C VAL A 409 -26.84 -12.91 22.58
N ALA A 410 -27.14 -12.71 21.31
CA ALA A 410 -26.53 -13.43 20.20
C ALA A 410 -25.02 -13.14 20.08
N ALA A 411 -24.61 -11.88 20.23
CA ALA A 411 -23.21 -11.44 20.20
C ALA A 411 -22.40 -12.10 21.33
N ASN A 412 -22.92 -12.06 22.54
CA ASN A 412 -22.27 -12.68 23.70
C ASN A 412 -22.18 -14.21 23.58
N ARG A 413 -23.03 -14.85 22.78
CA ARG A 413 -22.99 -16.30 22.60
C ARG A 413 -21.95 -16.74 21.57
N GLN A 414 -21.89 -16.14 20.37
CA GLN A 414 -21.01 -16.63 19.30
C GLN A 414 -20.66 -15.61 18.20
N LEU A 415 -21.41 -14.53 17.97
CA LEU A 415 -21.26 -13.70 16.77
C LEU A 415 -19.88 -13.02 16.65
N ASP A 416 -19.28 -12.58 17.77
CA ASP A 416 -17.97 -11.95 17.77
C ASP A 416 -16.83 -12.94 17.41
N ALA A 417 -16.97 -14.21 17.80
CA ALA A 417 -16.03 -15.26 17.42
C ALA A 417 -16.17 -15.64 15.95
N ARG A 418 -17.41 -15.64 15.43
CA ARG A 418 -17.72 -15.98 14.04
C ARG A 418 -17.20 -14.92 13.08
N SER A 419 -17.30 -13.64 13.41
CA SER A 419 -16.76 -12.56 12.55
C SER A 419 -15.24 -12.69 12.34
N LYS A 420 -14.50 -13.08 13.37
CA LYS A 420 -13.06 -13.38 13.26
C LYS A 420 -12.79 -14.65 12.47
N ALA A 421 -13.58 -15.70 12.68
CA ALA A 421 -13.45 -16.95 11.94
C ALA A 421 -13.74 -16.75 10.45
N LEU A 422 -14.75 -15.94 10.10
CA LEU A 422 -15.06 -15.55 8.74
C LEU A 422 -13.88 -14.80 8.11
N ALA A 423 -13.34 -13.78 8.78
CA ALA A 423 -12.18 -13.03 8.29
C ALA A 423 -11.00 -13.95 7.95
N ASN A 424 -10.65 -14.86 8.87
CA ASN A 424 -9.58 -15.83 8.64
C ASN A 424 -9.90 -16.76 7.44
N ARG A 425 -11.13 -17.22 7.32
CA ARG A 425 -11.56 -18.06 6.20
C ARG A 425 -11.47 -17.33 4.87
N LEU A 426 -11.89 -16.05 4.82
CA LEU A 426 -11.78 -15.21 3.64
C LEU A 426 -10.32 -14.95 3.24
N LEU A 427 -9.42 -14.76 4.22
CA LEU A 427 -7.99 -14.61 3.97
C LEU A 427 -7.38 -15.89 3.39
N VAL A 428 -7.72 -17.06 3.94
CA VAL A 428 -7.25 -18.35 3.40
C VAL A 428 -7.74 -18.55 1.97
N GLU A 429 -9.00 -18.24 1.69
CA GLU A 429 -9.55 -18.33 0.32
C GLU A 429 -8.85 -17.35 -0.63
N ALA A 430 -8.54 -16.13 -0.17
CA ALA A 430 -7.81 -15.15 -0.97
C ALA A 430 -6.38 -15.61 -1.30
N ASP A 431 -5.70 -16.25 -0.35
CA ASP A 431 -4.36 -16.82 -0.56
C ASP A 431 -4.39 -17.91 -1.63
N THR A 432 -5.41 -18.79 -1.62
CA THR A 432 -5.58 -19.83 -2.65
C THR A 432 -5.78 -19.25 -4.04
N GLN A 433 -6.35 -18.03 -4.14
CA GLN A 433 -6.51 -17.31 -5.40
C GLN A 433 -5.25 -16.52 -5.80
N GLY A 434 -4.21 -16.51 -4.96
CA GLY A 434 -2.95 -15.80 -5.18
C GLY A 434 -2.99 -14.31 -4.79
N PHE A 435 -3.92 -13.91 -3.93
CA PHE A 435 -3.96 -12.54 -3.41
C PHE A 435 -2.94 -12.39 -2.28
N PRO A 436 -2.01 -11.40 -2.31
CA PRO A 436 -0.99 -11.23 -1.28
C PRO A 436 -1.61 -10.89 0.09
N LEU A 437 -1.46 -11.79 1.07
CA LEU A 437 -2.00 -11.61 2.42
C LEU A 437 -1.44 -10.37 3.14
N ALA A 438 -0.18 -10.02 2.87
CA ALA A 438 0.47 -8.86 3.47
C ALA A 438 -0.26 -7.53 3.24
N VAL A 439 -1.08 -7.43 2.20
CA VAL A 439 -1.87 -6.23 1.89
C VAL A 439 -3.35 -6.37 2.23
N LEU A 440 -3.87 -7.60 2.24
CA LEU A 440 -5.30 -7.86 2.44
C LEU A 440 -5.67 -8.10 3.92
N SER A 441 -4.73 -8.58 4.75
CA SER A 441 -4.99 -8.93 6.14
C SER A 441 -5.54 -7.77 6.97
N ASP A 442 -4.85 -6.62 6.97
CA ASP A 442 -5.26 -5.46 7.76
C ASP A 442 -6.65 -4.90 7.36
N PRO A 443 -6.97 -4.71 6.05
CA PRO A 443 -8.32 -4.35 5.62
C PRO A 443 -9.39 -5.35 6.10
N VAL A 444 -9.19 -6.66 5.90
CA VAL A 444 -10.17 -7.69 6.27
C VAL A 444 -10.35 -7.78 7.79
N GLU A 445 -9.27 -7.73 8.56
CA GLU A 445 -9.34 -7.66 10.02
C GLU A 445 -10.04 -6.38 10.51
N GLY A 446 -9.82 -5.26 9.83
CA GLY A 446 -10.54 -4.01 10.08
C GLY A 446 -12.04 -4.17 9.88
N LEU A 447 -12.46 -4.86 8.82
CA LEU A 447 -13.88 -5.16 8.56
C LEU A 447 -14.48 -6.09 9.62
N ALA A 448 -13.71 -7.05 10.12
CA ALA A 448 -14.18 -7.93 11.21
C ALA A 448 -14.38 -7.19 12.55
N LYS A 449 -13.73 -6.04 12.75
CA LYS A 449 -13.85 -5.18 13.95
C LYS A 449 -14.97 -4.14 13.85
N LEU A 450 -15.71 -4.08 12.73
CA LEU A 450 -16.86 -3.19 12.59
C LEU A 450 -17.94 -3.54 13.63
N ASP A 451 -18.79 -2.58 13.93
CA ASP A 451 -19.93 -2.80 14.83
C ASP A 451 -21.03 -3.62 14.12
N TRP A 452 -20.80 -4.94 14.06
CA TRP A 452 -21.74 -5.89 13.48
C TRP A 452 -23.01 -6.01 14.31
N ARG A 453 -22.96 -5.76 15.63
CA ARG A 453 -24.13 -5.80 16.53
C ARG A 453 -25.18 -4.81 16.07
N GLN A 454 -24.78 -3.58 15.82
CA GLN A 454 -25.70 -2.56 15.36
C GLN A 454 -26.28 -2.88 13.96
N ARG A 455 -25.48 -3.47 13.08
CA ARG A 455 -25.94 -3.90 11.76
C ARG A 455 -26.96 -5.04 11.84
N TRP A 456 -26.68 -6.05 12.64
CA TRP A 456 -27.61 -7.16 12.87
C TRP A 456 -28.88 -6.70 13.57
N ALA A 457 -28.83 -5.77 14.51
CA ALA A 457 -30.00 -5.20 15.16
C ALA A 457 -30.89 -4.48 14.16
N ARG A 458 -30.31 -3.72 13.22
CA ARG A 458 -31.07 -3.06 12.15
C ARG A 458 -31.68 -4.08 11.19
N ALA A 459 -30.92 -5.04 10.72
CA ALA A 459 -31.41 -6.10 9.84
C ALA A 459 -32.57 -6.87 10.50
N LEU A 460 -32.43 -7.21 11.75
CA LEU A 460 -33.46 -7.89 12.54
C LEU A 460 -34.74 -7.03 12.66
N THR A 461 -34.58 -5.73 12.93
CA THR A 461 -35.69 -4.79 13.04
C THR A 461 -36.44 -4.63 11.72
N GLU A 462 -35.70 -4.43 10.61
CA GLU A 462 -36.27 -4.28 9.27
C GLU A 462 -37.04 -5.54 8.84
N VAL A 463 -36.45 -6.72 9.08
CA VAL A 463 -37.11 -7.99 8.74
C VAL A 463 -38.34 -8.25 9.60
N LEU A 464 -38.29 -7.96 10.91
CA LEU A 464 -39.47 -8.08 11.79
C LEU A 464 -40.59 -7.13 11.36
N ASP A 465 -40.29 -5.87 11.09
CA ASP A 465 -41.29 -4.88 10.59
C ASP A 465 -41.89 -5.32 9.23
N HIS A 466 -41.04 -5.90 8.35
CA HIS A 466 -41.52 -6.38 7.06
C HIS A 466 -42.44 -7.60 7.20
N VAL A 467 -42.04 -8.57 8.01
CA VAL A 467 -42.82 -9.78 8.28
C VAL A 467 -44.13 -9.38 9.00
N GLU A 468 -44.08 -8.48 9.98
CA GLU A 468 -45.29 -7.95 10.64
C GLU A 468 -46.27 -7.34 9.63
N LYS A 469 -45.77 -6.46 8.74
CA LYS A 469 -46.60 -5.84 7.68
C LYS A 469 -47.17 -6.87 6.73
N GLN A 470 -46.40 -7.88 6.33
CA GLN A 470 -46.84 -8.95 5.43
C GLN A 470 -47.95 -9.81 6.05
N TRP A 471 -47.83 -10.16 7.33
CA TRP A 471 -48.84 -10.97 8.02
C TRP A 471 -50.04 -10.20 8.52
N THR A 472 -49.84 -8.93 8.91
CA THR A 472 -50.94 -8.06 9.31
C THR A 472 -51.66 -7.47 8.09
N ARG A 473 -51.01 -7.24 6.94
CA ARG A 473 -51.56 -6.66 5.71
C ARG A 473 -51.37 -7.60 4.51
N PRO A 474 -52.07 -8.74 4.46
CA PRO A 474 -51.92 -9.66 3.37
C PRO A 474 -52.36 -9.05 2.03
N THR A 475 -51.68 -9.47 0.96
CA THR A 475 -51.99 -9.06 -0.43
C THR A 475 -52.73 -10.20 -1.16
N GLY A 476 -53.36 -9.86 -2.32
CA GLY A 476 -54.01 -10.87 -3.17
C GLY A 476 -55.27 -11.47 -2.56
N ALA A 477 -55.52 -12.80 -2.81
CA ALA A 477 -56.71 -13.51 -2.37
C ALA A 477 -56.91 -13.48 -0.83
N ARG A 478 -55.82 -13.53 -0.09
CA ARG A 478 -55.86 -13.44 1.37
C ARG A 478 -56.38 -12.09 1.88
N ARG A 479 -56.11 -11.01 1.15
CA ARG A 479 -56.67 -9.66 1.42
C ARG A 479 -58.17 -9.66 1.25
N LEU A 480 -58.70 -10.34 0.21
CA LEU A 480 -60.12 -10.42 -0.07
C LEU A 480 -60.85 -11.19 1.04
N VAL A 481 -60.31 -12.36 1.44
CA VAL A 481 -60.82 -13.13 2.58
C VAL A 481 -60.81 -12.30 3.86
N GLN A 482 -59.71 -11.60 4.13
CA GLN A 482 -59.62 -10.73 5.33
C GLN A 482 -60.63 -9.59 5.30
N THR A 483 -60.81 -8.94 4.16
CA THR A 483 -61.78 -7.83 4.01
C THR A 483 -63.21 -8.32 4.26
N VAL A 484 -63.55 -9.49 3.69
CA VAL A 484 -64.87 -10.11 3.90
C VAL A 484 -65.07 -10.49 5.36
N LEU A 485 -64.02 -11.08 6.00
CA LEU A 485 -64.08 -11.44 7.42
C LEU A 485 -64.24 -10.22 8.34
N VAL A 486 -63.50 -9.13 8.07
CA VAL A 486 -63.61 -7.88 8.84
C VAL A 486 -65.00 -7.31 8.67
N PHE A 487 -65.54 -7.28 7.44
CA PHE A 487 -66.90 -6.82 7.18
C PHE A 487 -67.94 -7.66 7.93
N LEU A 488 -67.85 -8.98 7.85
CA LEU A 488 -68.73 -9.89 8.59
C LEU A 488 -68.60 -9.70 10.11
N ALA A 489 -67.37 -9.57 10.62
CA ALA A 489 -67.12 -9.40 12.05
C ALA A 489 -67.63 -8.05 12.61
N ASP A 490 -67.62 -7.00 11.80
CA ASP A 490 -68.09 -5.67 12.20
C ASP A 490 -69.63 -5.56 12.15
N TRP A 491 -70.27 -6.20 11.16
CA TRP A 491 -71.70 -6.03 10.91
C TRP A 491 -72.61 -7.16 11.46
N VAL A 492 -72.15 -8.41 11.44
CA VAL A 492 -72.98 -9.56 11.85
C VAL A 492 -73.32 -9.54 13.36
N PRO A 493 -72.40 -9.26 14.30
CA PRO A 493 -72.74 -9.22 15.71
C PRO A 493 -73.81 -8.16 16.10
N PRO A 494 -73.67 -6.89 15.66
CA PRO A 494 -74.75 -5.90 15.97
C PRO A 494 -76.06 -6.22 15.28
N LEU A 495 -76.05 -6.75 14.04
CA LEU A 495 -77.25 -7.16 13.35
C LEU A 495 -77.93 -8.35 14.05
N ALA A 496 -77.18 -9.34 14.49
CA ALA A 496 -77.69 -10.49 15.23
C ALA A 496 -78.30 -10.07 16.58
N LEU A 497 -77.60 -9.15 17.27
CA LEU A 497 -78.15 -8.57 18.50
C LEU A 497 -79.48 -7.80 18.30
N LEU A 498 -79.52 -6.96 17.24
CA LEU A 498 -80.75 -6.23 16.89
C LEU A 498 -81.84 -7.17 16.48
N ALA A 499 -81.61 -8.20 15.70
CA ALA A 499 -82.59 -9.21 15.30
C ALA A 499 -83.13 -9.98 16.52
N ALA A 500 -82.24 -10.37 17.45
CA ALA A 500 -82.66 -11.05 18.67
C ALA A 500 -83.48 -10.14 19.61
N LEU A 501 -83.04 -8.88 19.72
CA LEU A 501 -83.84 -7.86 20.47
C LEU A 501 -85.19 -7.58 19.79
N PHE A 502 -85.21 -7.46 18.46
CA PHE A 502 -86.48 -7.28 17.75
C PHE A 502 -87.42 -8.47 17.91
N ASN A 503 -86.86 -9.72 17.84
CA ASN A 503 -87.66 -10.90 18.08
C ASN A 503 -88.23 -10.96 19.51
N LEU A 504 -87.40 -10.53 20.52
CA LEU A 504 -87.83 -10.45 21.88
C LEU A 504 -88.97 -9.40 22.04
N LEU A 505 -88.77 -8.20 21.51
CA LEU A 505 -89.76 -7.10 21.51
C LEU A 505 -91.04 -7.52 20.77
N TRP A 506 -90.89 -8.20 19.59
CA TRP A 506 -92.06 -8.66 18.85
C TRP A 506 -92.91 -9.65 19.65
N ARG A 507 -92.24 -10.59 20.40
CA ARG A 507 -92.91 -11.55 21.27
C ARG A 507 -93.55 -10.87 22.48
N VAL A 508 -93.02 -9.82 23.03
CA VAL A 508 -93.56 -9.06 24.17
C VAL A 508 -94.79 -8.20 23.73
N PHE A 509 -94.77 -7.61 22.54
CA PHE A 509 -95.80 -6.74 22.00
C PHE A 509 -96.76 -7.43 21.03
N ASP A 510 -96.83 -8.81 21.06
CA ASP A 510 -97.69 -9.58 20.12
C ASP A 510 -99.12 -9.08 20.14
N PRO A 511 -99.70 -8.58 18.98
CA PRO A 511 -101.05 -8.02 18.90
C PRO A 511 -102.14 -9.07 19.02
N GLN A 512 -101.83 -10.39 19.03
CA GLN A 512 -102.81 -11.49 19.06
C GLN A 512 -103.25 -11.97 20.47
N GLY A 513 -102.88 -11.22 21.56
CA GLY A 513 -103.49 -11.34 22.86
C GLY A 513 -103.23 -12.54 23.72
N LYS A 514 -102.24 -13.44 23.41
CA LYS A 514 -101.73 -14.43 24.30
C LYS A 514 -100.62 -13.83 25.15
N GLY A 515 -100.93 -13.35 26.37
CA GLY A 515 -100.02 -12.73 27.30
C GLY A 515 -98.77 -13.66 27.53
N TYR A 516 -97.71 -13.36 26.83
CA TYR A 516 -96.43 -14.07 27.02
C TYR A 516 -95.81 -13.56 28.31
N GLN A 517 -95.71 -14.43 29.32
CA GLN A 517 -94.97 -14.11 30.55
C GLN A 517 -93.49 -14.18 30.25
N VAL A 518 -92.83 -13.00 30.15
CA VAL A 518 -91.40 -12.90 29.92
C VAL A 518 -90.62 -13.60 31.07
N HIS A 519 -90.05 -14.74 30.80
CA HIS A 519 -89.15 -15.41 31.73
C HIS A 519 -87.79 -14.69 31.69
N TRP A 520 -87.07 -14.66 32.85
CA TRP A 520 -85.77 -14.04 32.91
C TRP A 520 -84.79 -14.66 31.89
N LEU A 521 -84.98 -15.91 31.50
CA LEU A 521 -84.26 -16.59 30.43
C LEU A 521 -84.44 -15.95 29.06
N ASP A 522 -85.60 -15.39 28.77
CA ASP A 522 -85.84 -14.72 27.48
C ASP A 522 -85.10 -13.39 27.35
N ALA A 523 -84.84 -12.73 28.48
CA ALA A 523 -84.01 -11.54 28.52
C ALA A 523 -82.50 -11.83 28.27
N LEU A 524 -82.09 -13.04 28.57
CA LEU A 524 -80.72 -13.48 28.31
C LEU A 524 -80.51 -13.97 26.87
N LEU A 525 -81.55 -14.32 26.12
CA LEU A 525 -81.48 -14.85 24.77
C LEU A 525 -80.66 -13.99 23.80
N PRO A 526 -80.84 -12.66 23.72
CA PRO A 526 -80.01 -11.81 22.85
C PRO A 526 -78.52 -11.87 23.17
N LEU A 527 -78.19 -11.95 24.47
CA LEU A 527 -76.80 -12.06 24.92
C LEU A 527 -76.19 -13.42 24.55
N VAL A 528 -76.95 -14.51 24.67
CA VAL A 528 -76.52 -15.86 24.28
C VAL A 528 -76.31 -15.93 22.76
N VAL A 529 -77.24 -15.37 21.95
CA VAL A 529 -77.11 -15.32 20.50
C VAL A 529 -75.86 -14.50 20.08
N LEU A 530 -75.65 -13.35 20.71
CA LEU A 530 -74.45 -12.54 20.46
C LEU A 530 -73.20 -13.33 20.79
N LEU A 531 -73.13 -14.02 21.96
CA LEU A 531 -71.97 -14.81 22.33
C LEU A 531 -71.69 -15.96 21.35
N VAL A 532 -72.73 -16.66 20.90
CA VAL A 532 -72.60 -17.76 19.92
C VAL A 532 -72.07 -17.19 18.59
N VAL A 533 -72.62 -16.07 18.11
CA VAL A 533 -72.14 -15.41 16.89
C VAL A 533 -70.67 -15.00 17.02
N LEU A 534 -70.27 -14.41 18.16
CA LEU A 534 -68.88 -14.02 18.40
C LEU A 534 -67.95 -15.23 18.42
N ILE A 535 -68.35 -16.37 19.05
CA ILE A 535 -67.61 -17.61 19.05
C ILE A 535 -67.44 -18.20 17.64
N ILE A 536 -68.54 -18.22 16.83
CA ILE A 536 -68.49 -18.73 15.47
C ILE A 536 -67.53 -17.88 14.63
N LEU A 537 -67.61 -16.55 14.73
CA LEU A 537 -66.73 -15.63 14.01
C LEU A 537 -65.29 -15.82 14.48
N GLN A 538 -65.03 -16.02 15.76
CA GLN A 538 -63.70 -16.31 16.29
C GLN A 538 -63.13 -17.61 15.71
N ILE A 539 -63.90 -18.69 15.66
CA ILE A 539 -63.50 -19.97 15.04
C ILE A 539 -63.21 -19.76 13.58
N LEU A 540 -64.07 -19.00 12.87
CA LEU A 540 -63.88 -18.71 11.43
C LEU A 540 -62.60 -17.89 11.18
N ILE A 541 -62.31 -16.88 12.00
CA ILE A 541 -61.06 -16.09 11.93
C ILE A 541 -59.85 -17.02 12.16
N HIS A 542 -59.93 -17.89 13.15
CA HIS A 542 -58.82 -18.82 13.49
C HIS A 542 -58.61 -19.88 12.40
N LEU A 543 -59.67 -20.30 11.74
CA LEU A 543 -59.61 -21.29 10.65
C LEU A 543 -59.09 -20.68 9.34
N LEU A 544 -59.53 -19.46 8.99
CA LEU A 544 -59.22 -18.83 7.71
C LEU A 544 -57.93 -17.97 7.74
N LEU A 545 -57.51 -17.50 8.92
CA LEU A 545 -56.30 -16.70 9.14
C LEU A 545 -55.43 -17.32 10.25
N PRO A 546 -54.95 -18.56 10.10
CA PRO A 546 -54.14 -19.21 11.12
C PRO A 546 -52.78 -18.51 11.22
N LEU A 547 -52.45 -17.99 12.40
CA LEU A 547 -51.10 -17.57 12.76
C LEU A 547 -50.33 -18.84 13.17
N ARG A 548 -49.55 -19.40 12.25
CA ARG A 548 -48.71 -20.56 12.51
C ARG A 548 -47.27 -20.09 12.72
N TRP A 549 -46.75 -20.23 13.92
CA TRP A 549 -45.38 -19.84 14.26
C TRP A 549 -44.34 -20.39 13.32
N ASN A 550 -44.41 -21.67 12.99
CA ASN A 550 -43.45 -22.30 12.08
C ASN A 550 -43.40 -21.60 10.72
N ALA A 551 -44.55 -21.20 10.14
CA ALA A 551 -44.58 -20.49 8.87
C ALA A 551 -44.04 -19.06 8.97
N ILE A 552 -44.28 -18.39 10.09
CA ILE A 552 -43.71 -17.07 10.38
C ILE A 552 -42.19 -17.17 10.57
N ARG A 553 -41.74 -18.18 11.33
CA ARG A 553 -40.32 -18.45 11.58
C ARG A 553 -39.57 -18.75 10.28
N ASP A 554 -40.10 -19.63 9.43
CA ASP A 554 -39.45 -20.01 8.17
C ASP A 554 -39.35 -18.82 7.20
N GLU A 555 -40.40 -18.01 7.13
CA GLU A 555 -40.38 -16.78 6.32
C GLU A 555 -39.39 -15.75 6.88
N PHE A 556 -39.41 -15.55 8.20
CA PHE A 556 -38.49 -14.68 8.89
C PHE A 556 -37.03 -15.11 8.70
N HIS A 557 -36.77 -16.40 8.85
CA HIS A 557 -35.44 -16.96 8.62
C HIS A 557 -34.96 -16.69 7.18
N ARG A 558 -35.81 -16.94 6.18
CA ARG A 558 -35.49 -16.73 4.76
C ARG A 558 -35.17 -15.28 4.45
N GLN A 559 -35.95 -14.35 4.96
CA GLN A 559 -35.74 -12.92 4.75
C GLN A 559 -34.51 -12.40 5.51
N LEU A 560 -34.29 -12.91 6.73
CA LEU A 560 -33.12 -12.56 7.52
C LEU A 560 -31.83 -13.08 6.88
N ASP A 561 -31.82 -14.32 6.38
CA ASP A 561 -30.70 -14.89 5.64
C ASP A 561 -30.33 -14.00 4.43
N GLY A 562 -31.33 -13.62 3.63
CA GLY A 562 -31.13 -12.72 2.50
C GLY A 562 -30.54 -11.35 2.92
N ARG A 563 -31.08 -10.75 3.98
CA ARG A 563 -30.64 -9.44 4.45
C ARG A 563 -29.25 -9.47 5.07
N VAL A 564 -28.95 -10.48 5.86
CA VAL A 564 -27.62 -10.70 6.43
C VAL A 564 -26.59 -10.93 5.33
N ARG A 565 -26.95 -11.71 4.32
CA ARG A 565 -26.10 -11.95 3.16
C ARG A 565 -25.81 -10.66 2.39
N GLU A 566 -26.81 -9.85 2.09
CA GLU A 566 -26.63 -8.54 1.44
C GLU A 566 -25.66 -7.64 2.23
N GLU A 567 -25.80 -7.57 3.55
CA GLU A 567 -24.92 -6.78 4.42
C GLU A 567 -23.48 -7.30 4.42
N LEU A 568 -23.28 -8.62 4.50
CA LEU A 568 -21.94 -9.23 4.43
C LEU A 568 -21.30 -8.99 3.06
N GLU A 569 -22.03 -9.25 1.98
CA GLU A 569 -21.55 -9.05 0.62
C GLU A 569 -21.20 -7.58 0.36
N ALA A 570 -22.03 -6.64 0.78
CA ALA A 570 -21.78 -5.20 0.60
C ALA A 570 -20.49 -4.74 1.29
N VAL A 571 -20.16 -5.31 2.45
CA VAL A 571 -18.97 -4.92 3.23
C VAL A 571 -17.72 -5.63 2.72
N TYR A 572 -17.76 -6.95 2.53
CA TYR A 572 -16.56 -7.73 2.25
C TYR A 572 -16.20 -7.79 0.75
N LEU A 573 -17.18 -7.87 -0.16
CA LEU A 573 -16.87 -8.02 -1.59
C LEU A 573 -16.25 -6.78 -2.23
N ALA A 574 -16.36 -5.61 -1.59
CA ALA A 574 -15.70 -4.40 -2.05
C ALA A 574 -14.19 -4.40 -1.77
N ALA A 575 -13.76 -5.04 -0.66
CA ALA A 575 -12.38 -4.95 -0.18
C ALA A 575 -11.30 -5.39 -1.19
N PRO A 576 -11.39 -6.54 -1.87
CA PRO A 576 -10.38 -6.93 -2.86
C PRO A 576 -10.31 -5.98 -4.05
N THR A 577 -11.45 -5.48 -4.53
CA THR A 577 -11.51 -4.56 -5.67
C THR A 577 -10.99 -3.18 -5.32
N ASP A 578 -11.41 -2.61 -4.20
CA ASP A 578 -10.93 -1.31 -3.71
C ASP A 578 -9.41 -1.32 -3.49
N LEU A 579 -8.89 -2.43 -2.96
CA LEU A 579 -7.45 -2.57 -2.75
C LEU A 579 -6.70 -2.70 -4.09
N ALA A 580 -7.20 -3.50 -5.02
CA ALA A 580 -6.59 -3.63 -6.35
C ALA A 580 -6.58 -2.29 -7.11
N ASP A 581 -7.67 -1.52 -7.03
CA ASP A 581 -7.75 -0.20 -7.66
C ASP A 581 -6.76 0.80 -7.03
N ARG A 582 -6.61 0.78 -5.71
CA ARG A 582 -5.62 1.62 -5.01
C ARG A 582 -4.18 1.26 -5.39
N LEU A 583 -3.86 -0.03 -5.48
CA LEU A 583 -2.54 -0.49 -5.92
C LEU A 583 -2.27 -0.17 -7.39
N ARG A 584 -3.30 -0.21 -8.24
CA ARG A 584 -3.22 0.21 -9.63
C ARG A 584 -2.92 1.70 -9.78
N GLU A 585 -3.53 2.55 -8.94
CA GLU A 585 -3.21 3.99 -8.92
C GLU A 585 -1.78 4.25 -8.42
N GLU A 586 -1.34 3.53 -7.40
CA GLU A 586 0.04 3.60 -6.92
C GLU A 586 1.02 3.18 -8.02
N ARG A 587 0.77 2.08 -8.70
CA ARG A 587 1.56 1.62 -9.84
C ARG A 587 1.67 2.68 -10.94
N LYS A 588 0.57 3.32 -11.32
CA LYS A 588 0.58 4.41 -12.31
C LYS A 588 1.46 5.59 -11.87
N ARG A 589 1.48 5.91 -10.59
CA ARG A 589 2.39 6.96 -10.06
C ARG A 589 3.85 6.56 -10.20
N VAL A 590 4.19 5.31 -9.86
CA VAL A 590 5.54 4.76 -10.00
C VAL A 590 5.95 4.73 -11.47
N GLU A 591 5.09 4.24 -12.37
CA GLU A 591 5.32 4.22 -13.82
C GLU A 591 5.56 5.63 -14.37
N LYS A 592 4.80 6.62 -13.93
CA LYS A 592 5.00 8.01 -14.35
C LYS A 592 6.39 8.56 -13.96
N ILE A 593 6.86 8.29 -12.73
CA ILE A 593 8.20 8.69 -12.30
C ILE A 593 9.27 7.98 -13.15
N ALA A 594 9.06 6.70 -13.45
CA ALA A 594 9.97 5.91 -14.29
C ALA A 594 10.00 6.41 -15.75
N GLU A 595 8.86 6.85 -16.31
CA GLU A 595 8.76 7.46 -17.63
C GLU A 595 9.46 8.82 -17.67
N GLU A 596 9.25 9.69 -16.68
CA GLU A 596 9.94 10.97 -16.56
C GLU A 596 11.47 10.76 -16.50
N ALA A 597 11.95 9.77 -15.75
CA ALA A 597 13.36 9.42 -15.72
C ALA A 597 13.88 8.94 -17.09
N ALA A 598 13.08 8.12 -17.79
CA ALA A 598 13.44 7.61 -19.12
C ALA A 598 13.48 8.71 -20.20
N GLU A 599 12.58 9.69 -20.17
CA GLU A 599 12.58 10.83 -21.08
C GLU A 599 13.87 11.64 -20.93
N VAL A 600 14.23 11.99 -19.69
CA VAL A 600 15.48 12.73 -19.41
C VAL A 600 16.71 11.92 -19.84
N ALA A 601 16.72 10.61 -19.58
CA ALA A 601 17.81 9.73 -20.01
C ALA A 601 17.94 9.67 -21.54
N THR A 602 16.84 9.59 -22.28
CA THR A 602 16.83 9.57 -23.75
C THR A 602 17.36 10.89 -24.33
N TRP A 603 17.00 12.01 -23.73
CA TRP A 603 17.51 13.31 -24.12
C TRP A 603 19.04 13.42 -23.91
N LEU A 604 19.55 12.91 -22.79
CA LEU A 604 20.97 12.86 -22.46
C LEU A 604 21.77 11.97 -23.41
N HIS A 605 21.24 10.84 -23.77
CA HIS A 605 21.92 9.88 -24.68
C HIS A 605 22.24 10.50 -26.05
N ARG A 606 21.40 11.37 -26.57
CA ARG A 606 21.67 12.12 -27.80
C ARG A 606 22.88 13.06 -27.66
N ARG A 607 23.14 13.58 -26.47
CA ARG A 607 24.31 14.44 -26.17
C ARG A 607 25.58 13.63 -25.96
N GLU A 608 25.50 12.49 -25.36
CA GLU A 608 26.63 11.58 -25.18
C GLU A 608 27.27 11.19 -26.50
N GLN A 609 26.44 10.92 -27.52
CA GLN A 609 26.90 10.56 -28.86
C GLN A 609 27.69 11.69 -29.59
N SER A 610 27.65 12.92 -29.08
CA SER A 610 28.35 14.07 -29.71
C SER A 610 29.83 14.17 -29.28
N ALA A 611 30.32 13.34 -28.35
CA ALA A 611 31.71 13.35 -27.91
C ALA A 611 32.33 11.95 -27.95
N SER A 612 33.64 11.86 -28.19
CA SER A 612 34.37 10.57 -28.26
C SER A 612 34.74 10.02 -26.87
N VAL A 613 33.73 9.67 -26.06
CA VAL A 613 33.94 9.14 -24.71
C VAL A 613 33.62 7.64 -24.60
N ALA A 614 33.23 7.00 -25.70
CA ALA A 614 32.81 5.59 -25.69
C ALA A 614 33.88 4.64 -25.14
N GLY A 615 35.15 4.84 -25.48
CA GLY A 615 36.28 4.03 -25.02
C GLY A 615 36.56 4.07 -23.52
N LEU A 616 35.92 4.97 -22.77
CA LEU A 616 36.07 5.07 -21.31
C LEU A 616 35.10 4.17 -20.53
N TYR A 617 34.24 3.44 -21.20
CA TYR A 617 33.19 2.63 -20.57
C TYR A 617 33.19 1.20 -21.08
N GLY A 618 32.92 0.25 -20.18
CA GLY A 618 32.64 -1.15 -20.51
C GLY A 618 31.16 -1.41 -20.81
N SER A 619 30.88 -2.51 -21.48
CA SER A 619 29.51 -2.91 -21.86
C SER A 619 28.75 -3.60 -20.71
#